data_543200b9026d130a1eb326d7c5a4ee96
#
_entry.id   543200b9026d130a1eb326d7c5a4ee96
#
_cell.length_a   1.000
_cell.length_b   1.000
_cell.length_c   1.000
_cell.angle_alpha   90.00
_cell.angle_beta   90.00
_cell.angle_gamma   90.00
#
_symmetry.space_group_name_H-M   'P 1'
#
loop_
_entity.id
_entity.type
_entity.pdbx_description
1 polymer ?
#
loop_
_entity_poly.entity_id
_entity_poly.type
_entity_poly.pdbx_seq_one_letter_code
_entity_poly.pdbx_strand_id
1 'polypeptide(L)'
;MKFPINRWLCKLSLCLSCAPVFADMADINRIFRASPKLDALEICHGGGCAKLSHTVITQAEWDQVASIFSPMPDSAQSERMLIALAIGKIESLIGRKIGTANDKAGTFKNSQYTGQQDCNDEAINTTTFMRLLVQAGLIKWHAVEDTRTRHFFFSGWPHTTAVIRQLDNQDRYAVDSWFFDNGQPATVVPFELWKDGYIPEGSPVSE
;
A
#
# COMPACT_ATOMS: atom_id res chain seq x y z
N MET A 1 -26.54 5.15 -74.38
CA MET A 1 -26.90 5.45 -72.99
C MET A 1 -25.79 4.86 -72.05
N LYS A 2 -25.00 5.71 -71.42
CA LYS A 2 -23.93 5.27 -70.49
C LYS A 2 -24.41 5.62 -69.09
N PHE A 3 -24.53 4.62 -68.20
CA PHE A 3 -24.82 4.84 -66.80
C PHE A 3 -23.52 5.01 -66.02
N PRO A 4 -23.39 5.97 -65.10
CA PRO A 4 -22.19 6.10 -64.29
C PRO A 4 -22.29 5.20 -63.07
N ILE A 5 -21.19 4.46 -62.80
CA ILE A 5 -21.02 3.62 -61.62
C ILE A 5 -20.60 4.54 -60.45
N ASN A 6 -21.48 4.61 -59.47
CA ASN A 6 -21.24 5.35 -58.23
C ASN A 6 -20.40 4.50 -57.27
N ARG A 7 -19.12 4.86 -57.11
CA ARG A 7 -18.21 4.22 -56.12
C ARG A 7 -18.46 4.83 -54.73
N TRP A 8 -19.20 4.11 -53.91
CA TRP A 8 -19.27 4.40 -52.49
C TRP A 8 -17.98 3.93 -51.82
N LEU A 9 -17.10 4.86 -51.43
CA LEU A 9 -15.97 4.62 -50.55
C LEU A 9 -16.49 4.52 -49.11
N CYS A 10 -16.59 3.29 -48.62
CA CYS A 10 -16.77 3.00 -47.19
C CYS A 10 -15.50 3.44 -46.45
N LYS A 11 -15.55 4.58 -45.77
CA LYS A 11 -14.50 4.96 -44.81
C LYS A 11 -14.67 4.09 -43.58
N LEU A 12 -13.81 3.06 -43.46
CA LEU A 12 -13.67 2.30 -42.22
C LEU A 12 -13.02 3.24 -41.17
N SER A 13 -13.87 3.76 -40.28
CA SER A 13 -13.41 4.52 -39.11
C SER A 13 -12.87 3.52 -38.11
N LEU A 14 -11.56 3.40 -38.02
CA LEU A 14 -10.88 2.63 -36.96
C LEU A 14 -11.09 3.38 -35.64
N CYS A 15 -12.14 3.01 -34.88
CA CYS A 15 -12.23 3.38 -33.49
C CYS A 15 -11.12 2.64 -32.73
N LEU A 16 -9.99 3.29 -32.51
CA LEU A 16 -9.07 2.87 -31.45
C LEU A 16 -9.81 3.03 -30.13
N SER A 17 -10.36 1.93 -29.62
CA SER A 17 -10.81 1.85 -28.25
C SER A 17 -9.57 1.94 -27.37
N CYS A 18 -9.27 3.12 -26.82
CA CYS A 18 -8.41 3.25 -25.65
C CYS A 18 -9.09 2.50 -24.50
N ALA A 19 -8.80 1.22 -24.35
CA ALA A 19 -9.07 0.53 -23.10
C ALA A 19 -8.22 1.23 -22.03
N PRO A 20 -8.79 1.61 -20.87
CA PRO A 20 -7.98 2.09 -19.78
C PRO A 20 -7.00 1.00 -19.38
N VAL A 21 -5.71 1.28 -19.52
CA VAL A 21 -4.65 0.41 -19.00
C VAL A 21 -4.68 0.62 -17.49
N PHE A 22 -5.38 -0.25 -16.78
CA PHE A 22 -5.21 -0.34 -15.33
C PHE A 22 -3.80 -0.90 -15.10
N ALA A 23 -2.89 -0.08 -14.60
CA ALA A 23 -1.60 -0.55 -14.18
C ALA A 23 -1.81 -1.64 -13.10
N ASP A 24 -1.13 -2.78 -13.25
CA ASP A 24 -1.12 -3.81 -12.22
C ASP A 24 -0.52 -3.23 -10.93
N MET A 25 -1.07 -3.62 -9.77
CA MET A 25 -0.57 -3.19 -8.46
C MET A 25 0.92 -3.52 -8.29
N ALA A 26 1.39 -4.63 -8.83
CA ALA A 26 2.80 -4.97 -8.87
C ALA A 26 3.64 -3.96 -9.68
N ASP A 27 3.10 -3.46 -10.78
CA ASP A 27 3.77 -2.46 -11.62
C ASP A 27 3.83 -1.10 -10.92
N ILE A 28 2.76 -0.68 -10.26
CA ILE A 28 2.72 0.55 -9.47
C ILE A 28 3.78 0.47 -8.35
N ASN A 29 3.78 -0.63 -7.58
CA ASN A 29 4.73 -0.83 -6.49
C ASN A 29 6.18 -0.82 -7.00
N ARG A 30 6.48 -1.51 -8.10
CA ARG A 30 7.82 -1.57 -8.70
C ARG A 30 8.28 -0.20 -9.19
N ILE A 31 7.44 0.54 -9.90
CA ILE A 31 7.81 1.81 -10.53
C ILE A 31 8.04 2.90 -9.49
N PHE A 32 7.11 3.06 -8.55
CA PHE A 32 7.12 4.19 -7.64
C PHE A 32 7.79 3.93 -6.29
N ARG A 33 7.85 2.66 -5.83
CA ARG A 33 8.24 2.33 -4.46
C ARG A 33 9.48 1.45 -4.33
N ALA A 34 10.11 1.06 -5.45
CA ALA A 34 11.29 0.18 -5.42
C ALA A 34 12.46 0.78 -4.64
N SER A 35 12.68 2.09 -4.76
CA SER A 35 13.78 2.81 -4.07
C SER A 35 13.28 4.16 -3.56
N PRO A 36 12.46 4.19 -2.50
CA PRO A 36 11.89 5.41 -1.98
C PRO A 36 12.98 6.30 -1.35
N LYS A 37 12.74 7.63 -1.35
CA LYS A 37 13.61 8.61 -0.73
C LYS A 37 12.81 9.50 0.22
N LEU A 38 13.42 9.91 1.33
CA LEU A 38 12.75 10.76 2.33
C LEU A 38 12.36 12.13 1.76
N ASP A 39 13.15 12.65 0.84
CA ASP A 39 12.98 13.96 0.20
C ASP A 39 12.13 13.92 -1.09
N ALA A 40 11.66 12.73 -1.49
CA ALA A 40 10.88 12.53 -2.72
C ALA A 40 9.93 11.33 -2.58
N LEU A 41 8.99 11.41 -1.63
CA LEU A 41 7.99 10.37 -1.42
C LEU A 41 6.76 10.59 -2.30
N GLU A 42 6.27 9.50 -2.84
CA GLU A 42 5.01 9.42 -3.56
C GLU A 42 4.05 8.54 -2.76
N ILE A 43 2.88 9.07 -2.44
CA ILE A 43 1.88 8.43 -1.57
C ILE A 43 0.58 8.24 -2.33
N CYS A 44 0.13 6.99 -2.39
CA CYS A 44 -1.14 6.61 -2.98
C CYS A 44 -2.31 6.97 -2.05
N HIS A 45 -3.41 7.47 -2.61
CA HIS A 45 -4.67 7.66 -1.90
C HIS A 45 -5.86 7.77 -2.87
N GLY A 46 -7.07 7.76 -2.33
CA GLY A 46 -8.31 7.91 -3.10
C GLY A 46 -8.83 6.63 -3.71
N GLY A 47 -8.32 5.46 -3.27
CA GLY A 47 -8.74 4.13 -3.72
C GLY A 47 -8.00 3.65 -4.96
N GLY A 48 -7.27 2.52 -4.84
CA GLY A 48 -6.52 1.91 -5.93
C GLY A 48 -5.42 2.80 -6.51
N CYS A 49 -4.82 3.65 -5.70
CA CYS A 49 -3.83 4.66 -6.11
C CYS A 49 -4.37 5.64 -7.19
N ALA A 50 -5.65 6.00 -7.11
CA ALA A 50 -6.29 6.93 -8.04
C ALA A 50 -5.69 8.34 -7.96
N LYS A 51 -5.08 8.67 -6.83
CA LYS A 51 -4.34 9.92 -6.61
C LYS A 51 -2.95 9.63 -6.08
N LEU A 52 -2.00 10.45 -6.51
CA LEU A 52 -0.62 10.39 -6.07
C LEU A 52 -0.23 11.75 -5.51
N SER A 53 0.14 11.79 -4.22
CA SER A 53 0.67 12.99 -3.59
C SER A 53 2.17 12.90 -3.40
N HIS A 54 2.88 13.99 -3.70
CA HIS A 54 4.31 14.11 -3.44
C HIS A 54 4.53 14.78 -2.09
N THR A 55 5.40 14.22 -1.28
CA THR A 55 5.73 14.76 0.04
C THR A 55 7.17 14.44 0.43
N VAL A 56 7.58 14.96 1.57
CA VAL A 56 8.91 14.70 2.14
C VAL A 56 8.76 14.33 3.62
N ILE A 57 9.68 13.52 4.12
CA ILE A 57 9.93 13.34 5.56
C ILE A 57 11.24 14.07 5.87
N THR A 58 11.17 15.10 6.70
CA THR A 58 12.36 15.83 7.14
C THR A 58 13.23 14.94 8.04
N GLN A 59 14.52 15.28 8.18
CA GLN A 59 15.41 14.53 9.08
C GLN A 59 14.88 14.48 10.51
N ALA A 60 14.36 15.58 11.05
CA ALA A 60 13.79 15.62 12.39
C ALA A 60 12.54 14.73 12.56
N GLU A 61 11.73 14.56 11.52
CA GLU A 61 10.61 13.61 11.53
C GLU A 61 11.11 12.18 11.41
N TRP A 62 12.11 11.94 10.57
CA TRP A 62 12.73 10.62 10.44
C TRP A 62 13.39 10.16 11.73
N ASP A 63 14.08 11.06 12.44
CA ASP A 63 14.69 10.77 13.74
C ASP A 63 13.64 10.30 14.77
N GLN A 64 12.40 10.83 14.71
CA GLN A 64 11.31 10.33 15.56
C GLN A 64 10.88 8.90 15.17
N VAL A 65 10.91 8.56 13.89
CA VAL A 65 10.63 7.19 13.42
C VAL A 65 11.76 6.26 13.84
N ALA A 66 13.01 6.66 13.60
CA ALA A 66 14.18 5.85 13.92
C ALA A 66 14.32 5.60 15.45
N SER A 67 13.88 6.55 16.29
CA SER A 67 13.90 6.39 17.74
C SER A 67 13.01 5.25 18.26
N ILE A 68 12.00 4.81 17.50
CA ILE A 68 11.16 3.65 17.81
C ILE A 68 12.01 2.37 17.90
N PHE A 69 13.09 2.30 17.10
CA PHE A 69 14.02 1.17 17.08
C PHE A 69 15.18 1.32 18.08
N SER A 70 15.04 2.14 19.11
CA SER A 70 16.05 2.32 20.14
C SER A 70 15.54 1.85 21.51
N PRO A 71 16.11 0.77 22.09
CA PRO A 71 17.20 -0.04 21.53
C PRO A 71 16.79 -0.84 20.30
N MET A 72 17.77 -1.22 19.47
CA MET A 72 17.51 -2.10 18.30
C MET A 72 16.89 -3.42 18.74
N PRO A 73 15.95 -3.99 17.95
CA PRO A 73 15.28 -5.23 18.30
C PRO A 73 16.27 -6.39 18.36
N ASP A 74 16.08 -7.27 19.32
CA ASP A 74 16.91 -8.46 19.59
C ASP A 74 16.36 -9.75 18.94
N SER A 75 15.20 -9.66 18.35
CA SER A 75 14.49 -10.79 17.72
C SER A 75 13.61 -10.33 16.57
N ALA A 76 13.29 -11.26 15.68
CA ALA A 76 12.32 -11.03 14.61
C ALA A 76 10.93 -10.64 15.16
N GLN A 77 10.52 -11.19 16.30
CA GLN A 77 9.24 -10.85 16.92
C GLN A 77 9.25 -9.39 17.43
N SER A 78 10.28 -8.97 18.13
CA SER A 78 10.40 -7.57 18.59
C SER A 78 10.50 -6.60 17.42
N GLU A 79 11.20 -6.98 16.33
CA GLU A 79 11.26 -6.14 15.13
C GLU A 79 9.86 -5.94 14.50
N ARG A 80 9.03 -6.99 14.42
CA ARG A 80 7.65 -6.86 13.92
C ARG A 80 6.81 -5.87 14.71
N MET A 81 6.94 -5.85 16.05
CA MET A 81 6.24 -4.86 16.87
C MET A 81 6.71 -3.43 16.59
N LEU A 82 8.01 -3.24 16.42
CA LEU A 82 8.57 -1.91 16.11
C LEU A 82 8.21 -1.47 14.69
N ILE A 83 8.15 -2.38 13.72
CA ILE A 83 7.64 -2.10 12.37
C ILE A 83 6.19 -1.60 12.45
N ALA A 84 5.31 -2.28 13.19
CA ALA A 84 3.92 -1.87 13.35
C ALA A 84 3.80 -0.42 13.86
N LEU A 85 4.55 -0.08 14.90
CA LEU A 85 4.60 1.27 15.49
C LEU A 85 5.16 2.30 14.50
N ALA A 86 6.22 1.95 13.77
CA ALA A 86 6.87 2.84 12.83
C ALA A 86 5.96 3.17 11.64
N ILE A 87 5.19 2.21 11.13
CA ILE A 87 4.21 2.45 10.08
C ILE A 87 3.18 3.49 10.54
N GLY A 88 2.52 3.29 11.67
CA GLY A 88 1.54 4.26 12.20
C GLY A 88 2.18 5.65 12.43
N LYS A 89 3.43 5.70 12.92
CA LYS A 89 4.14 6.96 13.07
C LYS A 89 4.37 7.68 11.73
N ILE A 90 4.80 6.97 10.71
CA ILE A 90 5.03 7.54 9.36
C ILE A 90 3.70 8.03 8.77
N GLU A 91 2.64 7.24 8.84
CA GLU A 91 1.29 7.63 8.40
C GLU A 91 0.81 8.90 9.09
N SER A 92 0.95 8.99 10.40
CA SER A 92 0.60 10.18 11.18
C SER A 92 1.38 11.43 10.74
N LEU A 93 2.66 11.29 10.39
CA LEU A 93 3.48 12.40 9.89
C LEU A 93 3.07 12.83 8.49
N ILE A 94 2.88 11.89 7.59
CA ILE A 94 2.53 12.11 6.20
C ILE A 94 1.09 12.59 6.06
N GLY A 95 0.16 11.97 6.76
CA GLY A 95 -1.28 12.27 6.68
C GLY A 95 -1.60 13.73 6.93
N ARG A 96 -0.90 14.37 7.85
CA ARG A 96 -1.03 15.81 8.10
C ARG A 96 -0.58 16.69 6.93
N LYS A 97 0.33 16.20 6.11
CA LYS A 97 0.90 16.96 4.98
C LYS A 97 0.07 16.84 3.70
N ILE A 98 -0.51 15.67 3.48
CA ILE A 98 -1.23 15.37 2.23
C ILE A 98 -2.75 15.27 2.40
N GLY A 99 -3.26 15.42 3.63
CA GLY A 99 -4.69 15.42 3.92
C GLY A 99 -5.30 14.05 4.11
N THR A 100 -4.49 12.99 4.40
CA THR A 100 -4.97 11.64 4.74
C THR A 100 -5.04 11.37 6.24
N ALA A 101 -4.82 12.38 7.08
CA ALA A 101 -4.87 12.22 8.55
C ALA A 101 -6.25 11.80 9.10
N ASN A 102 -7.31 11.96 8.29
CA ASN A 102 -8.68 11.57 8.62
C ASN A 102 -9.09 10.23 8.00
N ASP A 103 -8.16 9.49 7.44
CA ASP A 103 -8.43 8.19 6.88
C ASP A 103 -8.94 7.21 7.93
N LYS A 104 -9.98 6.46 7.55
CA LYS A 104 -10.73 5.57 8.43
C LYS A 104 -10.49 4.12 8.10
N ALA A 105 -10.42 3.31 9.14
CA ALA A 105 -10.33 1.86 9.02
C ALA A 105 -11.38 1.29 8.07
N GLY A 106 -11.00 0.30 7.28
CA GLY A 106 -11.92 -0.45 6.46
C GLY A 106 -12.48 0.29 5.25
N THR A 107 -11.84 1.36 4.82
CA THR A 107 -12.31 2.17 3.70
C THR A 107 -12.22 1.42 2.38
N PHE A 108 -13.34 1.31 1.67
CA PHE A 108 -13.49 0.69 0.36
C PHE A 108 -13.86 1.71 -0.72
N LYS A 109 -13.18 1.67 -1.89
CA LYS A 109 -13.54 2.42 -3.13
C LYS A 109 -13.87 3.90 -2.89
N ASN A 110 -13.11 4.59 -2.09
CA ASN A 110 -13.47 5.93 -1.64
C ASN A 110 -12.78 7.05 -2.40
N SER A 111 -12.72 6.95 -3.74
CA SER A 111 -12.31 8.07 -4.59
C SER A 111 -13.17 9.33 -4.39
N GLN A 112 -14.37 9.18 -3.82
CA GLN A 112 -15.29 10.28 -3.51
C GLN A 112 -14.99 10.95 -2.16
N TYR A 113 -14.26 10.31 -1.24
CA TYR A 113 -13.91 10.89 0.06
C TYR A 113 -12.47 11.39 0.04
N THR A 114 -12.32 12.67 0.25
CA THR A 114 -10.98 13.29 0.30
C THR A 114 -10.18 12.74 1.47
N GLY A 115 -8.97 12.31 1.19
CA GLY A 115 -8.02 11.84 2.19
C GLY A 115 -8.25 10.41 2.68
N GLN A 116 -9.12 9.63 2.03
CA GLN A 116 -9.28 8.21 2.33
C GLN A 116 -8.33 7.35 1.50
N GLN A 117 -7.94 6.21 2.07
CA GLN A 117 -7.08 5.20 1.47
C GLN A 117 -7.79 3.86 1.52
N ASP A 118 -7.77 3.10 0.42
CA ASP A 118 -8.22 1.71 0.44
C ASP A 118 -7.05 0.76 0.75
N CYS A 119 -7.33 -0.53 0.87
CA CYS A 119 -6.31 -1.53 1.16
C CYS A 119 -5.16 -1.55 0.12
N ASN A 120 -5.38 -1.14 -1.11
CA ASN A 120 -4.33 -1.07 -2.12
C ASN A 120 -3.43 0.14 -1.88
N ASP A 121 -4.02 1.31 -1.59
CA ASP A 121 -3.27 2.52 -1.25
C ASP A 121 -2.35 2.25 -0.05
N GLU A 122 -2.92 1.69 1.02
CA GLU A 122 -2.17 1.42 2.24
C GLU A 122 -1.11 0.34 2.07
N ALA A 123 -1.40 -0.74 1.35
CA ALA A 123 -0.40 -1.79 1.08
C ALA A 123 0.82 -1.25 0.31
N ILE A 124 0.60 -0.40 -0.70
CA ILE A 124 1.68 0.24 -1.46
C ILE A 124 2.48 1.19 -0.57
N ASN A 125 1.80 2.03 0.20
CA ASN A 125 2.42 3.01 1.07
C ASN A 125 3.22 2.32 2.18
N THR A 126 2.63 1.34 2.87
CA THR A 126 3.29 0.53 3.91
C THR A 126 4.52 -0.20 3.37
N THR A 127 4.45 -0.79 2.17
CA THR A 127 5.61 -1.39 1.50
C THR A 127 6.71 -0.35 1.27
N THR A 128 6.34 0.85 0.82
CA THR A 128 7.26 1.97 0.61
C THR A 128 7.94 2.39 1.92
N PHE A 129 7.16 2.51 3.01
CA PHE A 129 7.68 2.87 4.33
C PHE A 129 8.65 1.82 4.88
N MET A 130 8.31 0.54 4.76
CA MET A 130 9.20 -0.54 5.17
C MET A 130 10.50 -0.56 4.36
N ARG A 131 10.48 -0.24 3.08
CA ARG A 131 11.70 -0.10 2.27
C ARG A 131 12.61 1.03 2.74
N LEU A 132 12.04 2.17 3.20
CA LEU A 132 12.81 3.22 3.87
C LEU A 132 13.47 2.71 5.16
N LEU A 133 12.73 1.95 5.96
CA LEU A 133 13.26 1.36 7.20
C LEU A 133 14.42 0.37 6.91
N VAL A 134 14.30 -0.43 5.84
CA VAL A 134 15.40 -1.32 5.39
C VAL A 134 16.61 -0.52 4.94
N GLN A 135 16.42 0.53 4.12
CA GLN A 135 17.52 1.39 3.66
C GLN A 135 18.26 2.07 4.82
N ALA A 136 17.55 2.41 5.88
CA ALA A 136 18.13 2.96 7.10
C ALA A 136 18.74 1.92 8.04
N GLY A 137 18.69 0.62 7.69
CA GLY A 137 19.23 -0.46 8.54
C GLY A 137 18.41 -0.72 9.82
N LEU A 138 17.15 -0.28 9.86
CA LEU A 138 16.25 -0.46 11.01
C LEU A 138 15.54 -1.81 10.99
N ILE A 139 15.30 -2.37 9.80
CA ILE A 139 14.79 -3.74 9.59
C ILE A 139 15.98 -4.63 9.24
N LYS A 140 16.22 -5.68 10.04
CA LYS A 140 17.35 -6.61 9.90
C LYS A 140 16.97 -8.07 9.91
N TRP A 141 15.84 -8.41 10.54
CA TRP A 141 15.36 -9.79 10.67
C TRP A 141 14.41 -10.19 9.55
N HIS A 142 13.93 -9.20 8.76
CA HIS A 142 12.96 -9.44 7.68
C HIS A 142 13.45 -8.82 6.36
N ALA A 143 13.01 -9.45 5.27
CA ALA A 143 13.03 -8.86 3.93
C ALA A 143 11.62 -8.35 3.59
N VAL A 144 11.54 -7.20 2.95
CA VAL A 144 10.27 -6.65 2.44
C VAL A 144 10.00 -7.28 1.08
N GLU A 145 8.83 -7.89 0.92
CA GLU A 145 8.32 -8.43 -0.34
C GLU A 145 7.34 -7.45 -0.99
N ASP A 146 6.89 -7.77 -2.20
CA ASP A 146 5.80 -7.04 -2.85
C ASP A 146 4.47 -7.35 -2.17
N THR A 147 3.50 -6.46 -2.37
CA THR A 147 2.14 -6.62 -1.86
C THR A 147 1.50 -7.94 -2.30
N ARG A 148 0.60 -8.46 -1.50
CA ARG A 148 -0.18 -9.66 -1.80
C ARG A 148 -1.66 -9.38 -1.59
N THR A 149 -2.48 -10.00 -2.47
CA THR A 149 -3.94 -9.91 -2.41
C THR A 149 -4.51 -11.28 -2.05
N ARG A 150 -5.37 -11.34 -1.02
CA ARG A 150 -6.23 -12.50 -0.78
C ARG A 150 -7.49 -12.38 -1.63
N HIS A 151 -8.04 -13.52 -2.06
CA HIS A 151 -9.17 -13.57 -2.99
C HIS A 151 -10.49 -13.91 -2.30
N PHE A 152 -11.59 -13.52 -2.94
CA PHE A 152 -12.97 -13.56 -2.46
C PHE A 152 -13.52 -14.95 -2.05
N PHE A 153 -13.04 -16.06 -2.63
CA PHE A 153 -13.80 -17.32 -2.58
C PHE A 153 -13.78 -18.08 -1.24
N PHE A 154 -12.81 -17.82 -0.35
CA PHE A 154 -12.67 -18.55 0.92
C PHE A 154 -12.35 -17.67 2.12
N SER A 155 -12.08 -16.39 1.93
CA SER A 155 -11.53 -15.49 2.97
C SER A 155 -12.17 -14.10 2.99
N GLY A 156 -13.44 -13.97 2.56
CA GLY A 156 -14.12 -12.69 2.52
C GLY A 156 -13.76 -11.84 1.28
N TRP A 157 -13.86 -10.52 1.40
CA TRP A 157 -13.60 -9.59 0.30
C TRP A 157 -12.15 -9.62 -0.17
N PRO A 158 -11.89 -9.37 -1.48
CA PRO A 158 -10.53 -9.15 -1.96
C PRO A 158 -9.86 -8.06 -1.12
N HIS A 159 -8.71 -8.40 -0.53
CA HIS A 159 -7.98 -7.50 0.35
C HIS A 159 -6.48 -7.61 0.07
N THR A 160 -5.79 -6.48 0.03
CA THR A 160 -4.37 -6.36 -0.30
C THR A 160 -3.60 -5.88 0.92
N THR A 161 -2.43 -6.45 1.17
CA THR A 161 -1.54 -6.08 2.27
C THR A 161 -0.08 -6.01 1.83
N ALA A 162 0.73 -5.28 2.58
CA ALA A 162 2.18 -5.36 2.50
C ALA A 162 2.67 -6.65 3.17
N VAL A 163 3.85 -7.15 2.77
CA VAL A 163 4.38 -8.43 3.24
C VAL A 163 5.85 -8.31 3.61
N ILE A 164 6.20 -8.90 4.75
CA ILE A 164 7.58 -9.16 5.16
C ILE A 164 7.83 -10.64 5.28
N ARG A 165 9.07 -11.06 5.02
CA ARG A 165 9.51 -12.45 5.14
C ARG A 165 10.68 -12.52 6.12
N GLN A 166 10.53 -13.32 7.17
CA GLN A 166 11.57 -13.54 8.17
C GLN A 166 12.75 -14.29 7.54
N LEU A 167 13.97 -13.86 7.81
CA LEU A 167 15.15 -14.31 7.07
C LEU A 167 15.63 -15.70 7.45
N ASP A 168 15.48 -16.09 8.71
CA ASP A 168 15.99 -17.37 9.26
C ASP A 168 15.13 -18.58 8.92
N ASN A 169 13.78 -18.42 8.95
CA ASN A 169 12.83 -19.51 8.75
C ASN A 169 11.95 -19.35 7.50
N GLN A 170 12.05 -18.23 6.78
CA GLN A 170 11.29 -17.89 5.58
C GLN A 170 9.78 -17.68 5.82
N ASP A 171 9.33 -17.61 7.06
CA ASP A 171 7.93 -17.32 7.38
C ASP A 171 7.54 -15.93 6.91
N ARG A 172 6.34 -15.82 6.35
CA ARG A 172 5.77 -14.56 5.90
C ARG A 172 4.80 -13.99 6.91
N TYR A 173 4.77 -12.66 6.96
CA TYR A 173 3.83 -11.91 7.78
C TYR A 173 3.19 -10.81 6.94
N ALA A 174 1.87 -10.67 7.04
CA ALA A 174 1.16 -9.50 6.56
C ALA A 174 1.46 -8.32 7.47
N VAL A 175 1.66 -7.14 6.88
CA VAL A 175 1.77 -5.85 7.57
C VAL A 175 0.67 -4.96 7.03
N ASP A 176 -0.42 -4.86 7.77
CA ASP A 176 -1.70 -4.36 7.31
C ASP A 176 -2.15 -3.17 8.15
N SER A 177 -2.14 -1.97 7.58
CA SER A 177 -2.57 -0.74 8.25
C SER A 177 -4.07 -0.46 8.09
N TRP A 178 -4.73 -1.08 7.11
CA TRP A 178 -6.12 -0.84 6.74
C TRP A 178 -7.16 -1.17 7.84
N PHE A 179 -6.81 -1.98 8.80
CA PHE A 179 -7.72 -2.39 9.87
C PHE A 179 -8.00 -1.30 10.91
N PHE A 180 -7.22 -0.23 10.93
CA PHE A 180 -7.34 0.86 11.91
C PHE A 180 -7.26 2.23 11.23
N ASP A 181 -7.67 3.27 11.95
CA ASP A 181 -7.57 4.66 11.48
C ASP A 181 -6.10 5.07 11.26
N ASN A 182 -5.86 6.00 10.35
CA ASN A 182 -4.53 6.55 10.03
C ASN A 182 -3.72 6.87 11.29
N GLY A 183 -2.50 6.40 11.31
CA GLY A 183 -1.55 6.65 12.39
C GLY A 183 -1.62 5.67 13.56
N GLN A 184 -2.53 4.69 13.53
CA GLN A 184 -2.51 3.57 14.46
C GLN A 184 -1.44 2.55 14.05
N PRO A 185 -0.89 1.76 14.99
CA PRO A 185 0.04 0.70 14.64
C PRO A 185 -0.56 -0.29 13.63
N ALA A 186 0.21 -0.65 12.60
CA ALA A 186 -0.22 -1.65 11.63
C ALA A 186 -0.43 -3.03 12.31
N THR A 187 -1.35 -3.82 11.79
CA THR A 187 -1.52 -5.21 12.18
C THR A 187 -0.42 -6.07 11.56
N VAL A 188 0.36 -6.80 12.37
CA VAL A 188 1.38 -7.73 11.87
C VAL A 188 1.05 -9.14 12.34
N VAL A 189 0.68 -10.01 11.39
CA VAL A 189 0.24 -11.40 11.68
C VAL A 189 0.82 -12.38 10.68
N PRO A 190 0.90 -13.69 11.02
CA PRO A 190 1.29 -14.74 10.08
C PRO A 190 0.47 -14.63 8.79
N PHE A 191 1.15 -14.71 7.65
CA PHE A 191 0.53 -14.47 6.35
C PHE A 191 -0.62 -15.44 6.04
N GLU A 192 -0.48 -16.72 6.42
CA GLU A 192 -1.55 -17.69 6.20
C GLU A 192 -2.79 -17.38 7.05
N LEU A 193 -2.61 -16.92 8.29
CA LEU A 193 -3.73 -16.47 9.12
C LEU A 193 -4.44 -15.26 8.50
N TRP A 194 -3.68 -14.28 8.02
CA TRP A 194 -4.25 -13.14 7.31
C TRP A 194 -5.00 -13.58 6.05
N LYS A 195 -4.44 -14.52 5.29
CA LYS A 195 -5.02 -15.07 4.06
C LYS A 195 -6.36 -15.78 4.30
N ASP A 196 -6.51 -16.40 5.47
CA ASP A 196 -7.73 -17.08 5.90
C ASP A 196 -8.82 -16.12 6.42
N GLY A 197 -8.65 -14.82 6.26
CA GLY A 197 -9.68 -13.83 6.60
C GLY A 197 -9.54 -13.18 7.98
N TYR A 198 -8.34 -13.26 8.61
CA TYR A 198 -8.12 -12.63 9.91
C TYR A 198 -8.53 -11.15 9.95
N ILE A 199 -9.24 -10.78 11.01
CA ILE A 199 -9.56 -9.41 11.40
C ILE A 199 -9.07 -9.23 12.84
N PRO A 200 -8.29 -8.18 13.15
CA PRO A 200 -7.77 -7.97 14.49
C PRO A 200 -8.88 -7.56 15.47
N GLU A 201 -8.73 -7.98 16.72
CA GLU A 201 -9.61 -7.55 17.81
C GLU A 201 -9.59 -6.02 17.94
N GLY A 202 -10.76 -5.41 18.14
CA GLY A 202 -10.92 -3.96 18.27
C GLY A 202 -10.90 -3.20 16.94
N SER A 203 -10.71 -3.88 15.79
CA SER A 203 -10.92 -3.25 14.50
C SER A 203 -12.40 -2.88 14.33
N PRO A 204 -12.72 -1.68 13.81
CA PRO A 204 -14.09 -1.34 13.43
C PRO A 204 -14.54 -2.04 12.13
N VAL A 205 -13.63 -2.73 11.44
CA VAL A 205 -13.93 -3.51 10.24
C VAL A 205 -14.71 -4.76 10.65
N SER A 206 -15.88 -4.97 10.07
CA SER A 206 -16.68 -6.18 10.20
C SER A 206 -16.72 -6.95 8.87
N GLU A 207 -16.86 -8.27 8.95
CA GLU A 207 -17.11 -9.12 7.78
C GLU A 207 -18.39 -8.75 7.00
#